data_535f3ea828d7e1c43625246d3147cb46
#
_entry.id   535f3ea828d7e1c43625246d3147cb46
#
_cell.length_a   1.000
_cell.length_b   1.000
_cell.length_c   1.000
_cell.angle_alpha   90.00
_cell.angle_beta   90.00
_cell.angle_gamma   90.00
#
_symmetry.space_group_name_H-M   'P 1'
#
loop_
_entity.id
_entity.type
_entity.pdbx_description
1 polymer ?
#
loop_
_entity_poly.entity_id
_entity_poly.type
_entity_poly.pdbx_seq_one_letter_code
_entity_poly.pdbx_strand_id
1 'polypeptide(L)'
;MSSPLLVLFLRGGADGLSVLAPVGDPAYASRGPLALPEPDVLAVAEGFGLHPRLVSLHRRFGEGSVALVPAIGIPGMSRSHFDAQYRVESAIGADSPPSTTGWLGRHLAVGESDAPNPWRGVSFGRARLPHLLAGTADAIAGTSLETLSPTGRQRDDPTARRMALVYQQLLEQMWEAAPDDELRTAALSGLAAAGVATEVRPAPQQDAAGVAGLDDIIAVLGAGLGTEVAVLDLGGWDTHTSQGVLDGAFAGLAGSLDQTIDAALAADPELTVVAFSEFGRRVAPNSSGGCDHGRGGTAIVAGPTVSGGLKGDWPGLGALEDGD
;
A
#
# COMPACT_ATOMS: atom_id res chain seq x y z
N MET A 1 19.62 -5.51 -10.71
CA MET A 1 18.47 -5.85 -9.85
C MET A 1 17.35 -4.93 -10.30
N SER A 2 16.10 -5.39 -10.35
CA SER A 2 14.95 -4.53 -10.65
C SER A 2 14.72 -3.60 -9.46
N SER A 3 14.31 -2.34 -9.73
CA SER A 3 13.92 -1.39 -8.67
C SER A 3 12.73 -1.96 -7.89
N PRO A 4 12.74 -1.98 -6.55
CA PRO A 4 11.64 -2.52 -5.77
C PRO A 4 10.37 -1.65 -5.87
N LEU A 5 9.22 -2.28 -5.70
CA LEU A 5 7.91 -1.63 -5.70
C LEU A 5 7.25 -1.73 -4.32
N LEU A 6 6.87 -0.60 -3.74
CA LEU A 6 5.99 -0.55 -2.57
C LEU A 6 4.58 -0.15 -2.99
N VAL A 7 3.62 -1.02 -2.73
CA VAL A 7 2.19 -0.72 -2.91
C VAL A 7 1.58 -0.31 -1.58
N LEU A 8 1.09 0.91 -1.51
CA LEU A 8 0.30 1.45 -0.40
C LEU A 8 -1.19 1.33 -0.77
N PHE A 9 -1.89 0.40 -0.13
CA PHE A 9 -3.32 0.24 -0.36
C PHE A 9 -4.11 1.08 0.66
N LEU A 10 -4.77 2.13 0.19
CA LEU A 10 -5.57 3.05 1.01
C LEU A 10 -6.95 2.44 1.27
N ARG A 11 -7.05 1.58 2.30
CA ARG A 11 -8.26 0.80 2.60
C ARG A 11 -9.41 1.65 3.10
N GLY A 12 -10.51 1.61 2.38
CA GLY A 12 -11.75 2.29 2.76
C GLY A 12 -12.26 3.30 1.74
N GLY A 13 -11.85 3.22 0.47
CA GLY A 13 -12.32 4.13 -0.56
C GLY A 13 -11.88 5.56 -0.31
N ALA A 14 -10.58 5.82 -0.45
CA ALA A 14 -10.01 7.13 -0.20
C ALA A 14 -10.67 8.24 -1.06
N ASP A 15 -10.97 9.37 -0.45
CA ASP A 15 -11.53 10.53 -1.13
C ASP A 15 -10.48 11.21 -2.03
N GLY A 16 -10.41 10.74 -3.26
CA GLY A 16 -9.46 11.23 -4.27
C GLY A 16 -9.57 12.73 -4.53
N LEU A 17 -10.77 13.29 -4.43
CA LEU A 17 -11.02 14.73 -4.62
C LEU A 17 -10.52 15.60 -3.47
N SER A 18 -10.25 14.98 -2.29
CA SER A 18 -9.58 15.66 -1.18
C SER A 18 -8.07 15.39 -1.18
N VAL A 19 -7.58 14.33 -1.84
CA VAL A 19 -6.14 14.09 -2.07
C VAL A 19 -5.61 15.04 -3.15
N LEU A 20 -6.28 15.06 -4.30
CA LEU A 20 -5.97 15.88 -5.48
C LEU A 20 -7.21 16.67 -5.87
N ALA A 21 -7.30 17.89 -5.39
CA ALA A 21 -8.47 18.75 -5.53
C ALA A 21 -8.50 19.42 -6.91
N PRO A 22 -9.54 19.21 -7.72
CA PRO A 22 -9.71 19.89 -9.00
C PRO A 22 -10.34 21.27 -8.80
N VAL A 23 -9.61 22.17 -8.12
CA VAL A 23 -10.11 23.50 -7.72
C VAL A 23 -10.49 24.39 -8.89
N GLY A 24 -9.96 24.12 -10.08
CA GLY A 24 -10.35 24.80 -11.32
C GLY A 24 -11.62 24.28 -11.96
N ASP A 25 -12.19 23.17 -11.50
CA ASP A 25 -13.45 22.63 -11.99
C ASP A 25 -14.64 23.41 -11.40
N PRO A 26 -15.51 24.04 -12.21
CA PRO A 26 -16.64 24.83 -11.69
C PRO A 26 -17.60 24.04 -10.80
N ALA A 27 -17.72 22.72 -11.01
CA ALA A 27 -18.59 21.86 -10.22
C ALA A 27 -17.96 21.43 -8.88
N TYR A 28 -16.67 21.69 -8.65
CA TYR A 28 -15.99 21.33 -7.40
C TYR A 28 -16.60 21.98 -6.16
N ALA A 29 -17.17 23.20 -6.31
CA ALA A 29 -17.87 23.88 -5.23
C ALA A 29 -19.08 23.11 -4.69
N SER A 30 -19.65 22.14 -5.45
CA SER A 30 -20.74 21.29 -4.99
C SER A 30 -20.36 20.36 -3.83
N ARG A 31 -19.05 20.18 -3.57
CA ARG A 31 -18.55 19.50 -2.39
C ARG A 31 -18.84 20.24 -1.07
N GLY A 32 -19.26 21.51 -1.14
CA GLY A 32 -19.61 22.28 0.05
C GLY A 32 -18.49 22.27 1.10
N PRO A 33 -18.74 21.79 2.35
CA PRO A 33 -17.73 21.80 3.42
C PRO A 33 -16.56 20.82 3.18
N LEU A 34 -16.66 19.92 2.22
CA LEU A 34 -15.57 19.01 1.83
C LEU A 34 -14.70 19.57 0.69
N ALA A 35 -15.04 20.71 0.13
CA ALA A 35 -14.20 21.39 -0.85
C ALA A 35 -13.00 22.02 -0.15
N LEU A 36 -11.79 21.74 -0.63
CA LEU A 36 -10.60 22.47 -0.21
C LEU A 36 -10.62 23.86 -0.83
N PRO A 37 -10.42 24.94 -0.05
CA PRO A 37 -10.29 26.28 -0.61
C PRO A 37 -9.05 26.37 -1.50
N GLU A 38 -9.17 27.01 -2.66
CA GLU A 38 -8.06 27.17 -3.60
C GLU A 38 -6.78 27.77 -2.98
N PRO A 39 -6.85 28.74 -2.05
CA PRO A 39 -5.64 29.28 -1.41
C PRO A 39 -4.93 28.28 -0.47
N ASP A 40 -5.63 27.24 -0.02
CA ASP A 40 -5.09 26.28 0.95
C ASP A 40 -4.46 25.06 0.27
N VAL A 41 -4.74 24.80 -1.00
CA VAL A 41 -4.16 23.66 -1.72
C VAL A 41 -2.72 23.92 -2.16
N LEU A 42 -1.94 22.88 -2.26
CA LEU A 42 -0.60 22.92 -2.84
C LEU A 42 -0.70 22.75 -4.36
N ALA A 43 -0.61 23.83 -5.10
CA ALA A 43 -0.80 23.84 -6.57
C ALA A 43 0.19 22.92 -7.28
N VAL A 44 -0.29 22.04 -8.17
CA VAL A 44 0.53 21.08 -8.93
C VAL A 44 0.41 21.23 -10.44
N ALA A 45 -0.78 21.61 -10.94
CA ALA A 45 -1.05 21.86 -12.35
C ALA A 45 -2.19 22.88 -12.45
N GLU A 46 -2.45 23.39 -13.66
CA GLU A 46 -3.58 24.31 -13.88
C GLU A 46 -4.89 23.65 -13.42
N GLY A 47 -5.57 24.31 -12.46
CA GLY A 47 -6.83 23.85 -11.90
C GLY A 47 -6.74 22.69 -10.90
N PHE A 48 -5.55 22.23 -10.53
CA PHE A 48 -5.36 21.15 -9.54
C PHE A 48 -4.42 21.54 -8.42
N GLY A 49 -4.74 21.04 -7.22
CA GLY A 49 -3.86 21.15 -6.06
C GLY A 49 -3.91 19.91 -5.16
N LEU A 50 -2.77 19.58 -4.58
CA LEU A 50 -2.70 18.56 -3.54
C LEU A 50 -3.24 19.09 -2.21
N HIS A 51 -3.74 18.16 -1.39
CA HIS A 51 -4.12 18.46 -0.01
C HIS A 51 -2.97 19.15 0.75
N PRO A 52 -3.23 20.16 1.62
CA PRO A 52 -2.18 20.94 2.29
C PRO A 52 -1.27 20.11 3.23
N ARG A 53 -1.68 18.91 3.63
CA ARG A 53 -0.85 17.98 4.41
C ARG A 53 0.12 17.13 3.56
N LEU A 54 0.05 17.18 2.23
CA LEU A 54 0.90 16.40 1.31
C LEU A 54 2.15 17.21 0.89
N VAL A 55 2.86 17.76 1.87
CA VAL A 55 3.96 18.71 1.64
C VAL A 55 5.17 18.06 0.98
N SER A 56 5.58 16.89 1.45
CA SER A 56 6.73 16.16 0.90
C SER A 56 6.41 15.65 -0.50
N LEU A 57 5.19 15.19 -0.72
CA LEU A 57 4.72 14.75 -2.03
C LEU A 57 4.69 15.92 -3.03
N HIS A 58 4.22 17.10 -2.60
CA HIS A 58 4.23 18.32 -3.43
C HIS A 58 5.65 18.74 -3.82
N ARG A 59 6.60 18.73 -2.88
CA ARG A 59 8.01 19.00 -3.17
C ARG A 59 8.55 18.03 -4.23
N ARG A 60 8.32 16.73 -4.06
CA ARG A 60 8.75 15.68 -5.00
C ARG A 60 8.05 15.78 -6.35
N PHE A 61 6.80 16.26 -6.38
CA PHE A 61 6.11 16.57 -7.63
C PHE A 61 6.83 17.69 -8.39
N GLY A 62 7.24 18.75 -7.71
CA GLY A 62 8.05 19.83 -8.28
C GLY A 62 9.43 19.38 -8.78
N GLU A 63 9.99 18.32 -8.18
CA GLU A 63 11.23 17.66 -8.62
C GLU A 63 11.03 16.72 -9.82
N GLY A 64 9.77 16.48 -10.26
CA GLY A 64 9.44 15.65 -11.41
C GLY A 64 9.43 14.14 -11.12
N SER A 65 9.48 13.71 -9.85
CA SER A 65 9.52 12.32 -9.41
C SER A 65 8.18 11.77 -8.90
N VAL A 66 7.07 12.50 -9.11
CA VAL A 66 5.71 12.09 -8.73
C VAL A 66 4.76 12.25 -9.90
N ALA A 67 4.03 11.19 -10.23
CA ALA A 67 2.88 11.22 -11.12
C ALA A 67 1.59 11.12 -10.30
N LEU A 68 0.63 11.99 -10.61
CA LEU A 68 -0.72 12.02 -10.03
C LEU A 68 -1.72 11.64 -11.11
N VAL A 69 -2.57 10.66 -10.83
CA VAL A 69 -3.54 10.12 -11.80
C VAL A 69 -4.94 10.29 -11.22
N PRO A 70 -5.69 11.32 -11.61
CA PRO A 70 -7.08 11.50 -11.18
C PRO A 70 -8.03 10.52 -11.88
N ALA A 71 -9.23 10.38 -11.34
CA ALA A 71 -10.35 9.65 -11.90
C ALA A 71 -10.07 8.19 -12.27
N ILE A 72 -9.19 7.52 -11.52
CA ILE A 72 -8.96 6.09 -11.71
C ILE A 72 -10.09 5.27 -11.12
N GLY A 73 -10.44 4.18 -11.78
CA GLY A 73 -11.46 3.23 -11.29
C GLY A 73 -11.64 2.06 -12.27
N ILE A 74 -12.38 1.05 -11.83
CA ILE A 74 -12.78 -0.05 -12.69
C ILE A 74 -14.23 0.20 -13.15
N PRO A 75 -14.48 0.32 -14.45
CA PRO A 75 -15.84 0.51 -14.97
C PRO A 75 -16.80 -0.58 -14.48
N GLY A 76 -18.02 -0.20 -14.10
CA GLY A 76 -19.04 -1.12 -13.59
C GLY A 76 -18.76 -1.70 -12.19
N MET A 77 -17.70 -1.26 -11.50
CA MET A 77 -17.38 -1.73 -10.16
C MET A 77 -18.52 -1.44 -9.16
N SER A 78 -18.76 -2.42 -8.31
CA SER A 78 -19.65 -2.22 -7.17
C SER A 78 -19.04 -1.28 -6.13
N ARG A 79 -19.88 -0.60 -5.35
CA ARG A 79 -19.43 0.24 -4.24
C ARG A 79 -19.31 -0.54 -2.92
N SER A 80 -19.10 -1.86 -3.00
CA SER A 80 -18.83 -2.74 -1.86
C SER A 80 -17.34 -2.88 -1.66
N HIS A 81 -16.80 -2.53 -0.49
CA HIS A 81 -15.39 -2.71 -0.17
C HIS A 81 -14.90 -4.14 -0.45
N PHE A 82 -15.68 -5.15 -0.06
CA PHE A 82 -15.27 -6.55 -0.21
C PHE A 82 -15.08 -6.95 -1.68
N ASP A 83 -16.02 -6.57 -2.55
CA ASP A 83 -15.94 -6.89 -3.97
C ASP A 83 -14.87 -6.03 -4.66
N ALA A 84 -14.86 -4.73 -4.39
CA ALA A 84 -13.92 -3.81 -5.02
C ALA A 84 -12.46 -4.10 -4.64
N GLN A 85 -12.16 -4.32 -3.36
CA GLN A 85 -10.83 -4.70 -2.91
C GLN A 85 -10.35 -5.97 -3.60
N TYR A 86 -11.20 -7.00 -3.59
CA TYR A 86 -10.88 -8.27 -4.24
C TYR A 86 -10.57 -8.09 -5.73
N ARG A 87 -11.39 -7.31 -6.47
CA ARG A 87 -11.20 -7.09 -7.91
C ARG A 87 -9.95 -6.28 -8.22
N VAL A 88 -9.70 -5.23 -7.45
CA VAL A 88 -8.50 -4.40 -7.58
C VAL A 88 -7.26 -5.22 -7.25
N GLU A 89 -7.27 -6.00 -6.18
CA GLU A 89 -6.16 -6.86 -5.79
C GLU A 89 -5.91 -7.99 -6.81
N SER A 90 -6.96 -8.47 -7.46
CA SER A 90 -6.86 -9.45 -8.54
C SER A 90 -6.54 -8.83 -9.91
N ALA A 91 -6.65 -7.51 -10.07
CA ALA A 91 -6.63 -6.81 -11.35
C ALA A 91 -7.59 -7.43 -12.38
N ILE A 92 -8.86 -7.57 -12.00
CA ILE A 92 -9.94 -8.10 -12.87
C ILE A 92 -11.08 -7.08 -12.99
N GLY A 93 -11.73 -7.07 -14.15
CA GLY A 93 -12.90 -6.22 -14.39
C GLY A 93 -14.14 -6.65 -13.58
N ALA A 94 -15.16 -5.78 -13.55
CA ALA A 94 -16.38 -6.02 -12.79
C ALA A 94 -17.12 -7.32 -13.18
N ASP A 95 -17.12 -7.65 -14.47
CA ASP A 95 -17.79 -8.85 -15.01
C ASP A 95 -16.85 -10.05 -15.19
N SER A 96 -15.58 -9.93 -14.77
CA SER A 96 -14.62 -11.03 -14.90
C SER A 96 -14.91 -12.14 -13.90
N PRO A 97 -14.64 -13.41 -14.27
CA PRO A 97 -14.73 -14.53 -13.34
C PRO A 97 -13.75 -14.34 -12.16
N PRO A 98 -14.04 -14.94 -11.01
CA PRO A 98 -13.15 -14.89 -9.85
C PRO A 98 -11.75 -15.39 -10.16
N SER A 99 -10.73 -14.78 -9.53
CA SER A 99 -9.33 -15.17 -9.58
C SER A 99 -8.83 -15.58 -8.21
N THR A 100 -8.09 -16.67 -8.13
CA THR A 100 -7.43 -17.10 -6.87
C THR A 100 -6.09 -16.39 -6.65
N THR A 101 -5.62 -15.58 -7.64
CA THR A 101 -4.32 -14.93 -7.62
C THR A 101 -4.44 -13.41 -7.68
N GLY A 102 -3.57 -12.74 -6.92
CA GLY A 102 -3.35 -11.30 -7.01
C GLY A 102 -2.41 -10.94 -8.16
N TRP A 103 -2.47 -9.68 -8.60
CA TRP A 103 -1.64 -9.26 -9.75
C TRP A 103 -0.13 -9.21 -9.41
N LEU A 104 0.24 -8.91 -8.16
CA LEU A 104 1.63 -8.98 -7.70
C LEU A 104 2.10 -10.44 -7.53
N GLY A 105 1.22 -11.34 -7.05
CA GLY A 105 1.53 -12.77 -7.02
C GLY A 105 1.81 -13.34 -8.40
N ARG A 106 1.03 -12.92 -9.42
CA ARG A 106 1.31 -13.30 -10.82
C ARG A 106 2.61 -12.68 -11.35
N HIS A 107 2.93 -11.44 -10.97
CA HIS A 107 4.21 -10.82 -11.33
C HIS A 107 5.40 -11.62 -10.76
N LEU A 108 5.35 -11.98 -9.48
CA LEU A 108 6.39 -12.79 -8.84
C LEU A 108 6.54 -14.18 -9.47
N ALA A 109 5.44 -14.77 -9.97
CA ALA A 109 5.46 -16.07 -10.61
C ALA A 109 6.10 -16.07 -12.02
N VAL A 110 6.14 -14.91 -12.70
CA VAL A 110 6.79 -14.80 -14.04
C VAL A 110 8.31 -14.74 -13.93
N GLY A 111 8.84 -14.17 -12.85
CA GLY A 111 10.28 -14.11 -12.61
C GLY A 111 10.76 -15.43 -12.00
N GLU A 112 11.16 -16.40 -12.85
CA GLU A 112 11.76 -17.65 -12.38
C GLU A 112 13.04 -17.36 -11.58
N SER A 113 13.05 -17.79 -10.33
CA SER A 113 14.26 -17.91 -9.52
C SER A 113 14.59 -19.38 -9.42
N ASP A 114 15.83 -19.77 -9.72
CA ASP A 114 16.30 -21.15 -9.58
C ASP A 114 16.24 -21.69 -8.13
N ALA A 115 16.04 -20.79 -7.16
CA ALA A 115 15.86 -21.13 -5.77
C ALA A 115 14.68 -20.35 -5.15
N PRO A 116 13.85 -21.00 -4.32
CA PRO A 116 12.78 -20.32 -3.58
C PRO A 116 13.33 -19.16 -2.76
N ASN A 117 12.79 -17.96 -2.95
CA ASN A 117 13.09 -16.80 -2.13
C ASN A 117 11.79 -16.11 -1.72
N PRO A 118 11.23 -16.42 -0.53
CA PRO A 118 9.98 -15.85 -0.09
C PRO A 118 10.06 -14.35 0.24
N TRP A 119 11.28 -13.79 0.34
CA TRP A 119 11.49 -12.37 0.56
C TRP A 119 11.27 -11.50 -0.68
N ARG A 120 11.07 -12.09 -1.86
CA ARG A 120 10.72 -11.35 -3.08
C ARG A 120 9.41 -10.58 -2.94
N GLY A 121 8.43 -11.14 -2.22
CA GLY A 121 7.16 -10.49 -1.90
C GLY A 121 6.94 -10.39 -0.40
N VAL A 122 6.72 -9.18 0.13
CA VAL A 122 6.55 -8.99 1.58
C VAL A 122 5.35 -8.12 1.92
N SER A 123 4.74 -8.39 3.09
CA SER A 123 3.72 -7.50 3.67
C SER A 123 3.80 -7.54 5.18
N PHE A 124 3.87 -6.37 5.81
CA PHE A 124 3.88 -6.24 7.26
C PHE A 124 2.73 -5.36 7.76
N GLY A 125 2.48 -5.39 9.08
CA GLY A 125 1.35 -4.70 9.70
C GLY A 125 0.05 -5.51 9.73
N ARG A 126 0.04 -6.72 9.15
CA ARG A 126 -1.11 -7.64 9.13
C ARG A 126 -0.65 -9.11 9.22
N ALA A 127 -1.49 -9.95 9.83
CA ALA A 127 -1.14 -11.36 10.02
C ALA A 127 -1.35 -12.26 8.79
N ARG A 128 -2.08 -11.77 7.79
CA ARG A 128 -2.42 -12.56 6.58
C ARG A 128 -1.78 -11.96 5.35
N LEU A 129 -1.35 -12.82 4.44
CA LEU A 129 -0.92 -12.41 3.11
C LEU A 129 -2.07 -11.67 2.41
N PRO A 130 -1.83 -10.43 1.90
CA PRO A 130 -2.83 -9.72 1.11
C PRO A 130 -3.10 -10.47 -0.20
N HIS A 131 -4.33 -10.39 -0.70
CA HIS A 131 -4.67 -11.05 -1.96
C HIS A 131 -3.84 -10.55 -3.15
N LEU A 132 -3.34 -9.31 -3.09
CA LEU A 132 -2.35 -8.77 -4.03
C LEU A 132 -1.16 -9.71 -4.28
N LEU A 133 -0.66 -10.36 -3.21
CA LEU A 133 0.49 -11.27 -3.26
C LEU A 133 0.10 -12.74 -3.41
N ALA A 134 -1.20 -13.07 -3.42
CA ALA A 134 -1.66 -14.44 -3.56
C ALA A 134 -1.25 -15.01 -4.93
N GLY A 135 -0.70 -16.23 -4.96
CA GLY A 135 -0.22 -16.87 -6.18
C GLY A 135 0.57 -18.13 -5.89
N THR A 136 1.33 -18.59 -6.87
CA THR A 136 2.21 -19.76 -6.78
C THR A 136 3.61 -19.42 -6.28
N ALA A 137 4.00 -18.15 -6.32
CA ALA A 137 5.27 -17.70 -5.77
C ALA A 137 5.18 -17.53 -4.26
N ASP A 138 6.27 -17.89 -3.56
CA ASP A 138 6.39 -17.67 -2.13
C ASP A 138 6.43 -16.18 -1.81
N ALA A 139 5.71 -15.78 -0.76
CA ALA A 139 5.72 -14.43 -0.23
C ALA A 139 5.54 -14.47 1.31
N ILE A 140 6.03 -13.46 1.99
CA ILE A 140 6.00 -13.36 3.45
C ILE A 140 4.99 -12.30 3.90
N ALA A 141 4.18 -12.64 4.89
CA ALA A 141 3.36 -11.69 5.61
C ALA A 141 3.45 -11.93 7.11
N GLY A 142 3.39 -10.83 7.87
CA GLY A 142 3.40 -10.88 9.33
C GLY A 142 2.95 -9.55 9.94
N THR A 143 2.58 -9.57 11.21
CA THR A 143 2.29 -8.32 11.91
C THR A 143 3.54 -7.48 12.11
N SER A 144 4.71 -8.12 12.22
CA SER A 144 6.03 -7.49 12.25
C SER A 144 7.12 -8.53 11.97
N LEU A 145 8.34 -8.10 11.65
CA LEU A 145 9.54 -8.96 11.60
C LEU A 145 9.77 -9.71 12.91
N GLU A 146 9.46 -9.05 14.03
CA GLU A 146 9.58 -9.66 15.35
C GLU A 146 8.68 -10.89 15.50
N THR A 147 7.46 -10.86 14.95
CA THR A 147 6.54 -12.01 15.01
C THR A 147 6.92 -13.17 14.11
N LEU A 148 7.72 -12.91 13.07
CA LEU A 148 8.29 -13.95 12.23
C LEU A 148 9.53 -14.59 12.84
N SER A 149 10.25 -13.85 13.68
CA SER A 149 11.50 -14.35 14.30
C SER A 149 11.20 -15.42 15.37
N PRO A 150 11.87 -16.58 15.36
CA PRO A 150 11.73 -17.59 16.40
C PRO A 150 12.13 -17.12 17.80
N THR A 151 12.94 -16.06 17.89
CA THR A 151 13.34 -15.44 19.17
C THR A 151 12.36 -14.37 19.65
N GLY A 152 11.48 -13.89 18.80
CA GLY A 152 10.59 -12.76 19.10
C GLY A 152 11.36 -11.54 19.61
N ARG A 153 10.88 -10.97 20.72
CA ARG A 153 11.53 -9.82 21.40
C ARG A 153 12.86 -10.14 22.07
N GLN A 154 13.16 -11.41 22.28
CA GLN A 154 14.35 -11.86 22.99
C GLN A 154 15.52 -12.14 22.06
N ARG A 155 15.58 -11.51 20.88
CA ARG A 155 16.59 -11.76 19.86
C ARG A 155 18.03 -11.52 20.33
N ASP A 156 18.25 -10.70 21.34
CA ASP A 156 19.57 -10.42 21.92
C ASP A 156 19.89 -11.31 23.13
N ASP A 157 18.96 -12.15 23.62
CA ASP A 157 19.19 -13.12 24.68
C ASP A 157 19.87 -14.38 24.10
N PRO A 158 21.09 -14.74 24.56
CA PRO A 158 21.79 -15.93 24.09
C PRO A 158 21.03 -17.25 24.35
N THR A 159 20.23 -17.31 25.41
CA THR A 159 19.41 -18.48 25.73
C THR A 159 18.25 -18.63 24.75
N ALA A 160 17.55 -17.54 24.48
CA ALA A 160 16.47 -17.52 23.49
C ALA A 160 16.98 -17.90 22.08
N ARG A 161 18.15 -17.38 21.67
CA ARG A 161 18.80 -17.75 20.41
C ARG A 161 19.12 -19.25 20.33
N ARG A 162 19.68 -19.85 21.39
CA ARG A 162 19.96 -21.29 21.42
C ARG A 162 18.67 -22.12 21.33
N MET A 163 17.64 -21.72 22.07
CA MET A 163 16.36 -22.41 22.02
C MET A 163 15.70 -22.30 20.64
N ALA A 164 15.75 -21.13 20.01
CA ALA A 164 15.24 -20.93 18.67
C ALA A 164 15.95 -21.80 17.63
N LEU A 165 17.29 -21.92 17.70
CA LEU A 165 18.06 -22.80 16.82
C LEU A 165 17.69 -24.27 16.99
N VAL A 166 17.56 -24.74 18.24
CA VAL A 166 17.15 -26.13 18.51
C VAL A 166 15.73 -26.38 18.00
N TYR A 167 14.82 -25.44 18.23
CA TYR A 167 13.45 -25.56 17.77
C TYR A 167 13.36 -25.56 16.25
N GLN A 168 14.11 -24.69 15.58
CA GLN A 168 14.20 -24.65 14.12
C GLN A 168 14.71 -25.98 13.57
N GLN A 169 15.79 -26.54 14.11
CA GLN A 169 16.34 -27.83 13.67
C GLN A 169 15.33 -28.97 13.85
N LEU A 170 14.58 -28.99 14.96
CA LEU A 170 13.53 -29.97 15.17
C LEU A 170 12.40 -29.85 14.14
N LEU A 171 11.98 -28.64 13.83
CA LEU A 171 10.96 -28.40 12.81
C LEU A 171 11.45 -28.78 11.42
N GLU A 172 12.69 -28.45 11.07
CA GLU A 172 13.31 -28.85 9.80
C GLU A 172 13.30 -30.38 9.63
N GLN A 173 13.76 -31.14 10.65
CA GLN A 173 13.74 -32.62 10.62
C GLN A 173 12.30 -33.16 10.49
N MET A 174 11.35 -32.54 11.17
CA MET A 174 9.94 -32.94 11.09
C MET A 174 9.37 -32.72 9.70
N TRP A 175 9.66 -31.56 9.08
CA TRP A 175 9.17 -31.23 7.76
C TRP A 175 9.89 -31.97 6.63
N GLU A 176 11.20 -32.27 6.78
CA GLU A 176 11.94 -33.13 5.85
C GLU A 176 11.32 -34.52 5.70
N ALA A 177 10.68 -35.01 6.76
CA ALA A 177 9.98 -36.30 6.77
C ALA A 177 8.53 -36.22 6.25
N ALA A 178 8.02 -35.02 5.89
CA ALA A 178 6.66 -34.86 5.39
C ALA A 178 6.47 -35.54 4.03
N PRO A 179 5.38 -36.29 3.83
CA PRO A 179 5.14 -37.02 2.58
C PRO A 179 4.74 -36.17 1.40
N ASP A 180 4.25 -34.97 1.62
CA ASP A 180 3.82 -34.02 0.61
C ASP A 180 4.96 -33.08 0.27
N ASP A 181 5.44 -33.13 -0.98
CA ASP A 181 6.59 -32.38 -1.44
C ASP A 181 6.34 -30.86 -1.47
N GLU A 182 5.14 -30.42 -1.83
CA GLU A 182 4.79 -29.00 -1.92
C GLU A 182 4.71 -28.40 -0.51
N LEU A 183 4.02 -29.09 0.40
CA LEU A 183 3.93 -28.68 1.80
C LEU A 183 5.31 -28.65 2.48
N ARG A 184 6.14 -29.67 2.21
CA ARG A 184 7.52 -29.73 2.75
C ARG A 184 8.33 -28.54 2.27
N THR A 185 8.31 -28.25 0.97
CA THR A 185 9.05 -27.12 0.38
C THR A 185 8.61 -25.80 0.98
N ALA A 186 7.31 -25.56 1.08
CA ALA A 186 6.76 -24.33 1.66
C ALA A 186 7.15 -24.18 3.15
N ALA A 187 7.08 -25.26 3.92
CA ALA A 187 7.43 -25.24 5.34
C ALA A 187 8.93 -24.96 5.57
N LEU A 188 9.81 -25.60 4.82
CA LEU A 188 11.26 -25.38 4.91
C LEU A 188 11.64 -23.96 4.44
N SER A 189 11.02 -23.46 3.38
CA SER A 189 11.17 -22.07 2.93
C SER A 189 10.75 -21.08 4.01
N GLY A 190 9.60 -21.32 4.67
CA GLY A 190 9.11 -20.50 5.78
C GLY A 190 10.05 -20.50 7.00
N LEU A 191 10.62 -21.67 7.36
CA LEU A 191 11.59 -21.78 8.45
C LEU A 191 12.89 -21.04 8.14
N ALA A 192 13.41 -21.16 6.92
CA ALA A 192 14.58 -20.43 6.49
C ALA A 192 14.34 -18.91 6.55
N ALA A 193 13.17 -18.46 6.10
CA ALA A 193 12.78 -17.06 6.20
C ALA A 193 12.69 -16.56 7.65
N ALA A 194 12.12 -17.36 8.55
CA ALA A 194 12.07 -17.03 9.98
C ALA A 194 13.48 -16.87 10.60
N GLY A 195 14.44 -17.67 10.16
CA GLY A 195 15.84 -17.54 10.54
C GLY A 195 16.42 -16.19 10.09
N VAL A 196 16.21 -15.82 8.82
CA VAL A 196 16.64 -14.53 8.27
C VAL A 196 15.98 -13.35 9.00
N ALA A 197 14.68 -13.44 9.34
CA ALA A 197 13.96 -12.39 10.09
C ALA A 197 14.61 -12.08 11.45
N THR A 198 15.34 -13.03 12.03
CA THR A 198 16.07 -12.83 13.29
C THR A 198 17.24 -11.86 13.14
N GLU A 199 17.87 -11.84 11.97
CA GLU A 199 19.04 -11.00 11.67
C GLU A 199 18.67 -9.62 11.12
N VAL A 200 17.50 -9.49 10.50
CA VAL A 200 17.00 -8.20 9.99
C VAL A 200 16.50 -7.36 11.18
N ARG A 201 17.06 -6.17 11.32
CA ARG A 201 16.69 -5.24 12.40
C ARG A 201 15.98 -4.02 11.83
N PRO A 202 14.74 -3.77 12.22
CA PRO A 202 14.12 -2.46 12.00
C PRO A 202 15.03 -1.37 12.57
N ALA A 203 15.17 -0.26 11.86
CA ALA A 203 15.75 0.94 12.44
C ALA A 203 14.99 1.30 13.73
N PRO A 204 15.64 1.92 14.74
CA PRO A 204 14.91 2.44 15.88
C PRO A 204 13.76 3.27 15.35
N GLN A 205 12.54 2.95 15.83
CA GLN A 205 11.30 3.63 15.42
C GLN A 205 11.56 5.12 15.29
N GLN A 206 11.68 5.60 14.09
CA GLN A 206 11.40 6.98 13.81
C GLN A 206 9.88 6.97 13.68
N ASP A 207 9.18 7.53 14.63
CA ASP A 207 7.71 7.65 14.69
C ASP A 207 7.12 8.41 13.47
N ALA A 208 7.72 8.22 12.31
CA ALA A 208 7.52 9.04 11.13
C ALA A 208 6.09 9.02 10.59
N ALA A 209 5.32 7.96 10.80
CA ALA A 209 3.94 7.94 10.31
C ALA A 209 2.97 7.18 11.24
N GLY A 210 3.45 6.51 12.28
CA GLY A 210 2.63 5.64 13.13
C GLY A 210 1.96 4.49 12.37
N VAL A 211 2.50 4.12 11.20
CA VAL A 211 1.94 3.08 10.31
C VAL A 211 2.60 1.76 10.61
N ALA A 212 1.80 0.81 11.14
CA ALA A 212 2.29 -0.52 11.48
C ALA A 212 2.86 -1.23 10.22
N GLY A 213 4.06 -1.77 10.34
CA GLY A 213 4.75 -2.53 9.29
C GLY A 213 5.65 -1.70 8.37
N LEU A 214 5.61 -0.38 8.40
CA LEU A 214 6.46 0.46 7.56
C LEU A 214 7.95 0.26 7.89
N ASP A 215 8.32 0.32 9.16
CA ASP A 215 9.71 0.15 9.61
C ASP A 215 10.25 -1.25 9.27
N ASP A 216 9.38 -2.27 9.35
CA ASP A 216 9.72 -3.64 8.96
C ASP A 216 9.98 -3.75 7.46
N ILE A 217 9.13 -3.13 6.62
CA ILE A 217 9.32 -3.07 5.17
C ILE A 217 10.64 -2.35 4.82
N ILE A 218 10.89 -1.19 5.42
CA ILE A 218 12.14 -0.44 5.22
C ILE A 218 13.35 -1.28 5.62
N ALA A 219 13.29 -2.00 6.74
CA ALA A 219 14.37 -2.88 7.19
C ALA A 219 14.65 -4.01 6.19
N VAL A 220 13.61 -4.63 5.65
CA VAL A 220 13.72 -5.72 4.67
C VAL A 220 14.31 -5.21 3.35
N LEU A 221 13.85 -4.06 2.85
CA LEU A 221 14.41 -3.43 1.66
C LEU A 221 15.90 -3.13 1.85
N GLY A 222 16.27 -2.53 2.99
CA GLY A 222 17.67 -2.22 3.33
C GLY A 222 18.55 -3.45 3.57
N ALA A 223 17.99 -4.61 3.88
CA ALA A 223 18.73 -5.84 4.10
C ALA A 223 19.20 -6.54 2.81
N GLY A 224 18.74 -6.10 1.64
CA GLY A 224 19.19 -6.65 0.35
C GLY A 224 18.76 -8.10 0.12
N LEU A 225 17.59 -8.50 0.61
CA LEU A 225 17.07 -9.87 0.53
C LEU A 225 16.48 -10.23 -0.85
N GLY A 226 16.61 -9.34 -1.83
CA GLY A 226 16.06 -9.51 -3.17
C GLY A 226 14.56 -9.21 -3.23
N THR A 227 14.06 -8.36 -2.35
CA THR A 227 12.66 -7.93 -2.35
C THR A 227 12.33 -7.16 -3.62
N GLU A 228 11.34 -7.63 -4.36
CA GLU A 228 10.86 -7.01 -5.59
C GLU A 228 9.59 -6.21 -5.33
N VAL A 229 8.71 -6.72 -4.47
CA VAL A 229 7.44 -6.06 -4.12
C VAL A 229 7.18 -6.09 -2.62
N ALA A 230 6.73 -4.98 -2.10
CA ALA A 230 6.21 -4.85 -0.74
C ALA A 230 4.78 -4.31 -0.78
N VAL A 231 3.93 -4.76 0.13
CA VAL A 231 2.54 -4.28 0.26
C VAL A 231 2.30 -3.80 1.68
N LEU A 232 1.76 -2.60 1.80
CA LEU A 232 1.38 -2.00 3.07
C LEU A 232 -0.05 -1.46 2.99
N ASP A 233 -0.90 -1.87 3.92
CA ASP A 233 -2.26 -1.36 4.04
C ASP A 233 -2.29 -0.11 4.94
N LEU A 234 -2.87 0.97 4.43
CA LEU A 234 -3.22 2.13 5.21
C LEU A 234 -4.74 2.17 5.37
N GLY A 235 -5.22 1.91 6.59
CA GLY A 235 -6.66 1.90 6.90
C GLY A 235 -7.21 3.28 7.28
N GLY A 236 -8.53 3.32 7.52
CA GLY A 236 -9.21 4.51 8.05
C GLY A 236 -9.82 5.44 7.00
N TRP A 237 -9.67 5.13 5.70
CA TRP A 237 -10.17 5.99 4.61
C TRP A 237 -11.69 5.93 4.39
N ASP A 238 -12.40 5.10 5.15
CA ASP A 238 -13.87 5.01 5.07
C ASP A 238 -14.54 6.14 5.86
N THR A 239 -14.40 7.36 5.39
CA THR A 239 -14.74 8.61 6.07
C THR A 239 -16.19 9.04 5.82
N HIS A 240 -17.16 8.22 6.20
CA HIS A 240 -18.58 8.54 6.08
C HIS A 240 -19.07 9.62 7.05
N THR A 241 -18.36 9.85 8.16
CA THR A 241 -18.80 10.72 9.23
C THR A 241 -17.68 11.67 9.62
N SER A 242 -18.00 12.96 9.74
CA SER A 242 -17.06 13.98 10.25
C SER A 242 -15.67 13.89 9.60
N GLN A 243 -15.64 13.80 8.26
CA GLN A 243 -14.40 13.58 7.50
C GLN A 243 -13.33 14.61 7.82
N GLY A 244 -13.68 15.91 7.92
CA GLY A 244 -12.77 16.97 8.30
C GLY A 244 -11.56 17.08 7.39
N VAL A 245 -11.72 17.78 6.25
CA VAL A 245 -10.67 17.82 5.21
C VAL A 245 -9.43 18.58 5.65
N LEU A 246 -9.56 19.70 6.38
CA LEU A 246 -8.41 20.54 6.77
C LEU A 246 -7.82 20.17 8.13
N ASP A 247 -8.64 19.77 9.09
CA ASP A 247 -8.27 19.60 10.51
C ASP A 247 -8.91 18.37 11.18
N GLY A 248 -9.53 17.47 10.43
CA GLY A 248 -10.19 16.27 10.94
C GLY A 248 -9.47 14.97 10.62
N ALA A 249 -10.26 13.90 10.55
CA ALA A 249 -9.75 12.55 10.28
C ALA A 249 -8.99 12.47 8.95
N PHE A 250 -9.55 13.06 7.89
CA PHE A 250 -8.92 13.03 6.57
C PHE A 250 -7.58 13.77 6.55
N ALA A 251 -7.48 14.93 7.21
CA ALA A 251 -6.21 15.66 7.30
C ALA A 251 -5.12 14.84 7.99
N GLY A 252 -5.48 14.06 9.02
CA GLY A 252 -4.57 13.12 9.68
C GLY A 252 -4.10 12.02 8.73
N LEU A 253 -5.03 11.40 7.99
CA LEU A 253 -4.72 10.36 7.00
C LEU A 253 -3.83 10.87 5.87
N ALA A 254 -4.12 12.06 5.34
CA ALA A 254 -3.28 12.70 4.32
C ALA A 254 -1.86 12.96 4.83
N GLY A 255 -1.71 13.45 6.06
CA GLY A 255 -0.40 13.64 6.69
C GLY A 255 0.36 12.34 6.91
N SER A 256 -0.32 11.28 7.34
CA SER A 256 0.27 9.95 7.49
C SER A 256 0.71 9.36 6.14
N LEU A 257 -0.09 9.55 5.08
CA LEU A 257 0.26 9.13 3.71
C LEU A 257 1.54 9.85 3.22
N ASP A 258 1.61 11.18 3.41
CA ASP A 258 2.79 11.98 3.02
C ASP A 258 4.06 11.49 3.72
N GLN A 259 4.00 11.31 5.03
CA GLN A 259 5.11 10.82 5.84
C GLN A 259 5.52 9.40 5.45
N THR A 260 4.55 8.52 5.17
CA THR A 260 4.81 7.13 4.75
C THR A 260 5.56 7.08 3.42
N ILE A 261 5.10 7.84 2.43
CA ILE A 261 5.76 7.92 1.11
C ILE A 261 7.16 8.52 1.25
N ASP A 262 7.30 9.62 2.00
CA ASP A 262 8.59 10.30 2.15
C ASP A 262 9.62 9.42 2.89
N ALA A 263 9.21 8.75 3.97
CA ALA A 263 10.06 7.84 4.72
C ALA A 263 10.52 6.63 3.87
N ALA A 264 9.60 6.02 3.12
CA ALA A 264 9.92 4.89 2.26
C ALA A 264 10.92 5.28 1.15
N LEU A 265 10.68 6.40 0.44
CA LEU A 265 11.57 6.89 -0.61
C LEU A 265 12.91 7.42 -0.09
N ALA A 266 12.97 7.88 1.17
CA ALA A 266 14.22 8.28 1.80
C ALA A 266 15.08 7.07 2.21
N ALA A 267 14.44 5.95 2.54
CA ALA A 267 15.13 4.73 2.96
C ALA A 267 15.76 3.95 1.79
N ASP A 268 15.12 3.99 0.62
CA ASP A 268 15.63 3.30 -0.58
C ASP A 268 15.51 4.23 -1.81
N PRO A 269 16.63 4.73 -2.35
CA PRO A 269 16.61 5.65 -3.48
C PRO A 269 16.17 5.01 -4.81
N GLU A 270 16.11 3.69 -4.92
CA GLU A 270 15.66 2.97 -6.11
C GLU A 270 14.17 2.60 -6.03
N LEU A 271 13.53 2.83 -4.87
CA LEU A 271 12.15 2.42 -4.62
C LEU A 271 11.16 3.19 -5.50
N THR A 272 10.19 2.47 -6.03
CA THR A 272 8.96 3.07 -6.57
C THR A 272 7.79 2.81 -5.62
N VAL A 273 7.05 3.84 -5.29
CA VAL A 273 5.84 3.77 -4.45
C VAL A 273 4.61 4.00 -5.31
N VAL A 274 3.60 3.14 -5.17
CA VAL A 274 2.27 3.32 -5.77
C VAL A 274 1.23 3.31 -4.68
N ALA A 275 0.45 4.40 -4.57
CA ALA A 275 -0.65 4.50 -3.61
C ALA A 275 -1.99 4.63 -4.36
N PHE A 276 -2.97 3.81 -3.98
CA PHE A 276 -4.33 3.81 -4.54
C PHE A 276 -5.34 3.21 -3.56
N SER A 277 -6.63 3.36 -3.86
CA SER A 277 -7.73 2.79 -3.10
C SER A 277 -8.60 1.89 -3.99
N GLU A 278 -9.49 1.12 -3.37
CA GLU A 278 -10.41 0.23 -4.09
C GLU A 278 -11.44 0.96 -4.95
N PHE A 279 -11.83 2.16 -4.54
CA PHE A 279 -12.68 3.11 -5.27
C PHE A 279 -12.53 4.50 -4.66
N GLY A 280 -13.16 5.52 -5.25
CA GLY A 280 -13.23 6.89 -4.73
C GLY A 280 -14.53 7.17 -3.98
N ARG A 281 -14.82 8.46 -3.80
CA ARG A 281 -15.99 8.96 -3.07
C ARG A 281 -16.88 9.80 -3.94
N ARG A 282 -18.18 9.87 -3.59
CA ARG A 282 -19.12 10.80 -4.22
C ARG A 282 -18.65 12.24 -4.07
N VAL A 283 -18.99 13.05 -5.06
CA VAL A 283 -18.64 14.47 -5.04
C VAL A 283 -19.36 15.20 -3.92
N ALA A 284 -20.67 15.01 -3.80
CA ALA A 284 -21.46 15.67 -2.78
C ALA A 284 -21.21 15.10 -1.37
N PRO A 285 -21.20 15.96 -0.33
CA PRO A 285 -21.17 15.49 1.06
C PRO A 285 -22.46 14.78 1.43
N ASN A 286 -22.40 13.87 2.40
CA ASN A 286 -23.57 13.30 3.03
C ASN A 286 -24.03 14.11 4.25
N SER A 287 -25.15 13.71 4.85
CA SER A 287 -25.73 14.39 6.03
C SER A 287 -24.89 14.25 7.32
N SER A 288 -23.88 13.37 7.33
CA SER A 288 -23.03 13.08 8.49
C SER A 288 -21.68 13.81 8.43
N GLY A 289 -21.49 14.73 7.47
CA GLY A 289 -20.26 15.51 7.32
C GLY A 289 -19.08 14.73 6.74
N GLY A 290 -19.37 13.65 6.04
CA GLY A 290 -18.43 12.90 5.22
C GLY A 290 -18.96 12.72 3.79
N CYS A 291 -18.49 11.71 3.08
CA CYS A 291 -19.01 11.36 1.76
C CYS A 291 -19.22 9.84 1.61
N ASP A 292 -20.18 9.49 0.76
CA ASP A 292 -20.52 8.10 0.49
C ASP A 292 -19.60 7.50 -0.58
N HIS A 293 -19.67 6.17 -0.75
CA HIS A 293 -18.88 5.45 -1.75
C HIS A 293 -19.19 5.93 -3.17
N GLY A 294 -18.13 6.25 -3.88
CA GLY A 294 -18.12 6.61 -5.30
C GLY A 294 -17.36 5.58 -6.14
N ARG A 295 -16.88 6.02 -7.30
CA ARG A 295 -16.13 5.16 -8.23
C ARG A 295 -14.74 5.68 -8.52
N GLY A 296 -14.63 6.90 -9.04
CA GLY A 296 -13.37 7.52 -9.43
C GLY A 296 -12.53 7.93 -8.23
N GLY A 297 -11.32 7.41 -8.14
CA GLY A 297 -10.31 7.74 -7.12
C GLY A 297 -9.11 8.47 -7.70
N THR A 298 -8.04 8.58 -6.91
CA THR A 298 -6.75 9.13 -7.32
C THR A 298 -5.65 8.12 -7.03
N ALA A 299 -4.74 7.91 -7.99
CA ALA A 299 -3.50 7.19 -7.74
C ALA A 299 -2.31 8.14 -7.68
N ILE A 300 -1.35 7.77 -6.88
CA ILE A 300 -0.05 8.42 -6.73
C ILE A 300 1.03 7.42 -7.11
N VAL A 301 1.95 7.82 -7.99
CA VAL A 301 3.15 7.03 -8.31
C VAL A 301 4.36 7.92 -8.04
N ALA A 302 5.25 7.47 -7.17
CA ALA A 302 6.41 8.26 -6.75
C ALA A 302 7.69 7.41 -6.80
N GLY A 303 8.77 7.96 -7.31
CA GLY A 303 10.06 7.26 -7.38
C GLY A 303 11.03 7.89 -8.38
N PRO A 304 12.31 7.46 -8.39
CA PRO A 304 13.36 8.10 -9.17
C PRO A 304 13.19 7.92 -10.69
N THR A 305 12.53 6.83 -11.11
CA THR A 305 12.31 6.52 -12.54
C THR A 305 10.94 6.98 -13.03
N VAL A 306 10.14 7.58 -12.16
CA VAL A 306 8.78 8.04 -12.50
C VAL A 306 8.87 9.30 -13.34
N SER A 307 8.20 9.29 -14.50
CA SER A 307 7.96 10.50 -15.27
C SER A 307 6.82 11.30 -14.60
N GLY A 308 7.18 12.28 -13.79
CA GLY A 308 6.26 13.06 -12.97
C GLY A 308 5.21 13.87 -13.76
N GLY A 309 4.31 14.51 -13.03
CA GLY A 309 3.25 15.37 -13.53
C GLY A 309 1.84 14.76 -13.39
N LEU A 310 0.84 15.52 -13.80
CA LEU A 310 -0.54 15.04 -13.90
C LEU A 310 -0.65 14.10 -15.10
N LYS A 311 -1.24 12.90 -14.91
CA LYS A 311 -1.33 11.87 -15.95
C LYS A 311 -2.78 11.45 -16.16
N GLY A 312 -3.10 11.04 -17.38
CA GLY A 312 -4.45 10.65 -17.77
C GLY A 312 -5.36 11.85 -18.04
N ASP A 313 -6.60 11.57 -18.40
CA ASP A 313 -7.60 12.54 -18.74
C ASP A 313 -8.47 12.86 -17.51
N TRP A 314 -8.74 14.15 -17.30
CA TRP A 314 -9.73 14.56 -16.31
C TRP A 314 -11.09 14.72 -16.97
N PRO A 315 -12.11 13.90 -16.64
CA PRO A 315 -13.41 13.97 -17.29
C PRO A 315 -14.25 15.17 -16.85
N GLY A 316 -13.84 15.85 -15.79
CA GLY A 316 -14.63 16.92 -15.14
C GLY A 316 -15.70 16.37 -14.20
N LEU A 317 -16.24 17.26 -13.36
CA LEU A 317 -17.32 16.94 -12.41
C LEU A 317 -18.71 17.33 -12.94
N GLY A 318 -18.82 17.73 -14.22
CA GLY A 318 -20.08 18.20 -14.82
C GLY A 318 -21.00 17.10 -15.36
N ALA A 319 -20.48 15.88 -15.57
CA ALA A 319 -21.20 14.78 -16.19
C ALA A 319 -21.03 13.47 -15.38
N LEU A 320 -21.40 13.53 -14.12
CA LEU A 320 -21.28 12.38 -13.20
C LEU A 320 -22.45 11.39 -13.39
N GLU A 321 -22.16 10.10 -13.34
CA GLU A 321 -23.16 9.05 -13.18
C GLU A 321 -23.42 8.82 -11.69
N ASP A 322 -24.69 8.88 -11.26
CA ASP A 322 -25.09 8.67 -9.86
C ASP A 322 -24.35 9.56 -8.83
N GLY A 323 -23.79 10.70 -9.25
CA GLY A 323 -23.07 11.63 -8.38
C GLY A 323 -21.60 11.30 -8.10
N ASP A 324 -21.00 10.48 -8.93
CA ASP A 324 -19.59 10.08 -8.85
C ASP A 324 -18.95 9.76 -10.23
#